data_50a5ecee57eea6d1efc204f58eeaae96
#
_entry.id   50a5ecee57eea6d1efc204f58eeaae96
#
_cell.length_a   1.000
_cell.length_b   1.000
_cell.length_c   1.000
_cell.angle_alpha   90.00
_cell.angle_beta   90.00
_cell.angle_gamma   90.00
#
_symmetry.space_group_name_H-M   'P 1'
#
loop_
_entity.id
_entity.type
_entity.pdbx_description
1 polymer ?
#
loop_
_entity_poly.entity_id
_entity_poly.type
_entity_poly.pdbx_seq_one_letter_code
_entity_poly.pdbx_strand_id
1 'polypeptide(L)'
;MLLCSAANGYILFSSHATASVFKYMRREILFSLILMLPVFIPGFLSTLYSVLLYMAVLIFTFANAIHFHLYGMPIGPYVFTVIKETYFTESIEFIEQYFDITIILIILCGIALTFPFLRIVRKNTKRNWKLSTFIVLFFITLFSIAAVRNSLNTVLQWNYYSFFVYSLQETANEQAILKKNYIGLQNNIPQDITCDAPENQLIVVVIGESSDKNHYSLYGYPRKTTPLLEDMADELFVFQDVISPHAHTSASLYKIMTFHSHTEKDYRCTVTDVFNKAGFYTILLSNQAYLGEFETATSALFSNCMTKYYSSMQATSFYQSAYYDDVLLDQFEKHLSNSGKTVIFLHLLGSHGKYEKRYPPAFSYFHDAPPYGKPEQYATINHYDNSIAFTDFILAQIIEKLKKLNRPSAMIYFSDHGEAMYEDGHTVGHAEMAKSRFMFEIPFIAYLSPGYRKQRPDFAAALSEYAERPWQTDNLNYSLFTLAGITFEGFLSERDVFSPDFVPTKRILAQDDYDTLFPEPFAFQ
;
A
#
# COMPACT_ATOMS: atom_id res chain seq x y z
N MET A 1 8.43 28.22 17.06
CA MET A 1 9.26 27.01 17.27
C MET A 1 8.89 26.24 18.52
N LEU A 2 8.99 26.79 19.75
CA LEU A 2 8.71 26.00 20.98
C LEU A 2 7.32 25.36 21.00
N LEU A 3 6.29 26.06 20.54
CA LEU A 3 4.93 25.49 20.41
C LEU A 3 4.88 24.36 19.38
N CYS A 4 5.51 24.54 18.23
CA CYS A 4 5.62 23.49 17.19
C CYS A 4 6.38 22.27 17.72
N SER A 5 7.46 22.50 18.44
CA SER A 5 8.24 21.42 19.07
C SER A 5 7.46 20.67 20.14
N ALA A 6 6.64 21.38 20.93
CA ALA A 6 5.76 20.75 21.91
C ALA A 6 4.66 19.90 21.23
N ALA A 7 4.07 20.40 20.14
CA ALA A 7 3.09 19.65 19.35
C ALA A 7 3.69 18.38 18.73
N ASN A 8 4.85 18.48 18.09
CA ASN A 8 5.55 17.33 17.54
C ASN A 8 5.98 16.32 18.62
N GLY A 9 6.42 16.81 19.79
CA GLY A 9 6.76 15.95 20.93
C GLY A 9 5.54 15.20 21.48
N TYR A 10 4.37 15.83 21.49
CA TYR A 10 3.12 15.18 21.87
C TYR A 10 2.70 14.11 20.84
N ILE A 11 2.78 14.41 19.55
CA ILE A 11 2.48 13.45 18.47
C ILE A 11 3.38 12.21 18.57
N LEU A 12 4.70 12.40 18.74
CA LEU A 12 5.64 11.30 18.95
C LEU A 12 5.36 10.48 20.20
N PHE A 13 4.87 11.11 21.25
CA PHE A 13 4.49 10.39 22.47
C PHE A 13 3.23 9.55 22.26
N SER A 14 2.19 10.08 21.66
CA SER A 14 0.92 9.38 21.45
C SER A 14 1.06 8.14 20.55
N SER A 15 2.08 8.13 19.67
CA SER A 15 2.41 6.98 18.82
C SER A 15 3.26 5.89 19.51
N HIS A 16 3.80 6.13 20.74
CA HIS A 16 4.69 5.20 21.45
C HIS A 16 4.23 4.97 22.89
N ALA A 17 3.45 3.93 23.11
CA ALA A 17 2.79 3.63 24.40
C ALA A 17 3.71 3.45 25.62
N THR A 18 5.04 3.28 25.44
CA THR A 18 5.98 2.93 26.53
C THR A 18 6.97 4.02 26.92
N ALA A 19 6.98 5.17 26.24
CA ALA A 19 7.98 6.19 26.46
C ALA A 19 7.42 7.44 27.20
N SER A 20 8.24 8.07 28.03
CA SER A 20 7.86 9.28 28.74
C SER A 20 7.70 10.49 27.81
N VAL A 21 6.53 11.16 27.82
CA VAL A 21 6.25 12.45 27.12
C VAL A 21 7.41 13.44 27.30
N PHE A 22 7.92 13.56 28.53
CA PHE A 22 9.00 14.49 28.85
C PHE A 22 10.30 14.19 28.10
N LYS A 23 10.55 12.93 27.74
CA LYS A 23 11.75 12.55 26.97
C LYS A 23 11.69 13.11 25.55
N TYR A 24 10.55 13.00 24.88
CA TYR A 24 10.36 13.52 23.52
C TYR A 24 10.26 15.04 23.50
N MET A 25 9.45 15.64 24.35
CA MET A 25 9.35 17.10 24.47
C MET A 25 10.70 17.75 24.75
N ARG A 26 11.50 17.19 25.66
CA ARG A 26 12.83 17.70 25.96
C ARG A 26 13.76 17.67 24.74
N ARG A 27 13.71 16.59 23.94
CA ARG A 27 14.51 16.45 22.73
C ARG A 27 14.14 17.48 21.67
N GLU A 28 12.85 17.63 21.42
CA GLU A 28 12.32 18.61 20.47
C GLU A 28 12.68 20.05 20.87
N ILE A 29 12.53 20.40 22.14
CA ILE A 29 12.89 21.73 22.67
C ILE A 29 14.40 21.97 22.50
N LEU A 30 15.23 21.01 22.87
CA LEU A 30 16.70 21.16 22.82
C LEU A 30 17.17 21.37 21.37
N PHE A 31 16.65 20.61 20.44
CA PHE A 31 16.96 20.74 19.03
C PHE A 31 16.46 22.06 18.43
N SER A 32 15.26 22.48 18.79
CA SER A 32 14.72 23.78 18.39
C SER A 32 15.58 24.95 18.86
N LEU A 33 16.12 24.86 20.08
CA LEU A 33 17.05 25.85 20.59
C LEU A 33 18.36 25.89 19.76
N ILE A 34 18.87 24.74 19.33
CA ILE A 34 20.07 24.66 18.47
C ILE A 34 19.79 25.30 17.10
N LEU A 35 18.67 24.94 16.47
CA LEU A 35 18.27 25.54 15.19
C LEU A 35 18.04 27.06 15.26
N MET A 36 17.71 27.60 16.45
CA MET A 36 17.56 29.04 16.65
C MET A 36 18.88 29.79 16.80
N LEU A 37 20.03 29.11 16.96
CA LEU A 37 21.31 29.78 17.23
C LEU A 37 21.70 30.82 16.18
N PRO A 38 21.58 30.57 14.84
CA PRO A 38 21.91 31.57 13.83
C PRO A 38 21.01 32.81 13.84
N VAL A 39 19.81 32.73 14.44
CA VAL A 39 18.89 33.88 14.61
C VAL A 39 19.54 34.97 15.48
N PHE A 40 20.48 34.59 16.34
CA PHE A 40 21.17 35.51 17.24
C PHE A 40 22.33 36.25 16.59
N ILE A 41 22.74 35.88 15.38
CA ILE A 41 23.80 36.58 14.61
C ILE A 41 23.14 37.77 13.90
N PRO A 42 23.64 39.01 14.06
CA PRO A 42 23.06 40.16 13.34
C PRO A 42 23.37 40.14 11.86
N GLY A 43 22.43 40.60 11.05
CA GLY A 43 22.63 40.77 9.60
C GLY A 43 21.55 40.16 8.73
N PHE A 44 21.66 40.42 7.43
CA PHE A 44 20.72 39.95 6.41
C PHE A 44 20.62 38.41 6.35
N LEU A 45 21.76 37.73 6.41
CA LEU A 45 21.84 36.27 6.35
C LEU A 45 21.10 35.59 7.53
N SER A 46 21.20 36.16 8.73
CA SER A 46 20.44 35.67 9.88
C SER A 46 18.94 35.88 9.72
N THR A 47 18.53 37.00 9.15
CA THR A 47 17.12 37.27 8.86
C THR A 47 16.58 36.29 7.83
N LEU A 48 17.30 36.08 6.73
CA LEU A 48 16.95 35.09 5.70
C LEU A 48 16.88 33.67 6.27
N TYR A 49 17.89 33.26 7.04
CA TYR A 49 17.90 31.98 7.73
C TYR A 49 16.68 31.82 8.66
N SER A 50 16.36 32.85 9.44
CA SER A 50 15.22 32.83 10.37
C SER A 50 13.90 32.63 9.65
N VAL A 51 13.73 33.27 8.49
CA VAL A 51 12.52 33.11 7.67
C VAL A 51 12.45 31.72 7.07
N LEU A 52 13.53 31.23 6.48
CA LEU A 52 13.59 29.89 5.88
C LEU A 52 13.37 28.80 6.94
N LEU A 53 14.02 28.92 8.09
CA LEU A 53 13.86 27.99 9.20
C LEU A 53 12.41 27.99 9.71
N TYR A 54 11.82 29.19 9.90
CA TYR A 54 10.44 29.31 10.35
C TYR A 54 9.48 28.64 9.36
N MET A 55 9.62 28.92 8.08
CA MET A 55 8.78 28.30 7.04
C MET A 55 8.91 26.78 7.01
N ALA A 56 10.14 26.26 7.08
CA ALA A 56 10.38 24.82 7.15
C ALA A 56 9.71 24.19 8.38
N VAL A 57 9.95 24.73 9.57
CA VAL A 57 9.35 24.26 10.82
C VAL A 57 7.82 24.30 10.75
N LEU A 58 7.27 25.37 10.19
CA LEU A 58 5.82 25.52 10.05
C LEU A 58 5.24 24.44 9.14
N ILE A 59 5.78 24.31 7.92
CA ILE A 59 5.33 23.31 6.94
C ILE A 59 5.39 21.90 7.54
N PHE A 60 6.51 21.54 8.17
CA PHE A 60 6.66 20.22 8.78
C PHE A 60 5.69 19.96 9.93
N THR A 61 5.50 20.94 10.81
CA THR A 61 4.56 20.79 11.94
C THR A 61 3.14 20.59 11.42
N PHE A 62 2.74 21.32 10.38
CA PHE A 62 1.41 21.17 9.81
C PHE A 62 1.23 19.87 9.07
N ALA A 63 2.17 19.50 8.22
CA ALA A 63 2.13 18.21 7.53
C ALA A 63 2.01 17.06 8.54
N ASN A 64 2.81 17.12 9.61
CA ASN A 64 2.76 16.13 10.68
C ASN A 64 1.44 16.14 11.46
N ALA A 65 0.90 17.32 11.77
CA ALA A 65 -0.38 17.44 12.47
C ALA A 65 -1.56 16.93 11.62
N ILE A 66 -1.55 17.23 10.32
CA ILE A 66 -2.56 16.71 9.38
C ILE A 66 -2.43 15.18 9.28
N HIS A 67 -1.23 14.67 9.08
CA HIS A 67 -1.00 13.23 8.99
C HIS A 67 -1.42 12.50 10.28
N PHE A 68 -1.09 13.09 11.45
CA PHE A 68 -1.51 12.55 12.72
C PHE A 68 -3.03 12.60 12.91
N HIS A 69 -3.69 13.65 12.42
CA HIS A 69 -5.15 13.76 12.45
C HIS A 69 -5.80 12.66 11.62
N LEU A 70 -5.26 12.36 10.43
CA LEU A 70 -5.81 11.37 9.51
C LEU A 70 -5.51 9.92 9.93
N TYR A 71 -4.30 9.64 10.41
CA TYR A 71 -3.80 8.28 10.59
C TYR A 71 -3.39 7.93 12.03
N GLY A 72 -3.50 8.86 12.97
CA GLY A 72 -3.11 8.63 14.37
C GLY A 72 -1.60 8.49 14.62
N MET A 73 -0.77 8.72 13.60
CA MET A 73 0.69 8.53 13.67
C MET A 73 1.47 9.67 13.01
N PRO A 74 2.75 9.89 13.38
CA PRO A 74 3.60 10.88 12.72
C PRO A 74 4.01 10.44 11.32
N ILE A 75 4.38 11.41 10.46
CA ILE A 75 4.96 11.12 9.14
C ILE A 75 6.23 10.28 9.30
N GLY A 76 6.29 9.15 8.59
CA GLY A 76 7.45 8.25 8.52
C GLY A 76 8.02 8.15 7.10
N PRO A 77 9.09 7.34 6.89
CA PRO A 77 9.72 7.14 5.58
C PRO A 77 8.72 6.72 4.49
N TYR A 78 7.79 5.84 4.82
CA TYR A 78 6.79 5.32 3.89
C TYR A 78 5.94 6.41 3.22
N VAL A 79 5.63 7.52 3.92
CA VAL A 79 4.83 8.63 3.36
C VAL A 79 5.52 9.26 2.15
N PHE A 80 6.85 9.33 2.16
CA PHE A 80 7.59 9.88 1.02
C PHE A 80 7.61 8.93 -0.18
N THR A 81 7.55 7.63 0.06
CA THR A 81 7.38 6.63 -1.00
C THR A 81 6.02 6.82 -1.66
N VAL A 82 4.95 6.88 -0.87
CA VAL A 82 3.58 7.12 -1.36
C VAL A 82 3.49 8.43 -2.15
N ILE A 83 3.97 9.57 -1.58
CA ILE A 83 3.94 10.88 -2.27
C ILE A 83 4.63 10.83 -3.63
N LYS A 84 5.71 10.06 -3.76
CA LYS A 84 6.46 9.97 -5.01
C LYS A 84 5.78 9.10 -6.06
N GLU A 85 5.03 8.10 -5.64
CA GLU A 85 4.25 7.20 -6.50
C GLU A 85 2.87 7.79 -6.85
N THR A 86 2.39 8.76 -6.06
CA THR A 86 1.09 9.44 -6.26
C THR A 86 1.15 10.39 -7.46
N TYR A 87 0.21 10.30 -8.35
CA TYR A 87 0.06 11.20 -9.48
C TYR A 87 -0.95 12.34 -9.20
N PHE A 88 -0.98 13.34 -10.07
CA PHE A 88 -1.71 14.60 -9.81
C PHE A 88 -3.21 14.40 -9.53
N THR A 89 -3.89 13.54 -10.29
CA THR A 89 -5.33 13.27 -10.10
C THR A 89 -5.59 12.63 -8.75
N GLU A 90 -4.79 11.66 -8.35
CA GLU A 90 -4.86 11.01 -7.06
C GLU A 90 -4.60 11.99 -5.91
N SER A 91 -3.62 12.90 -6.07
CA SER A 91 -3.38 13.96 -5.09
C SER A 91 -4.60 14.87 -4.89
N ILE A 92 -5.32 15.21 -5.96
CA ILE A 92 -6.56 15.99 -5.88
C ILE A 92 -7.65 15.16 -5.19
N GLU A 93 -7.83 13.91 -5.58
CA GLU A 93 -8.80 13.00 -4.97
C GLU A 93 -8.56 12.84 -3.47
N PHE A 94 -7.28 12.71 -3.07
CA PHE A 94 -6.89 12.67 -1.66
C PHE A 94 -7.28 13.95 -0.91
N ILE A 95 -6.96 15.12 -1.47
CA ILE A 95 -7.33 16.40 -0.85
C ILE A 95 -8.85 16.52 -0.72
N GLU A 96 -9.60 16.20 -1.77
CA GLU A 96 -11.06 16.28 -1.75
C GLU A 96 -11.70 15.32 -0.74
N GLN A 97 -11.11 14.15 -0.53
CA GLN A 97 -11.62 13.13 0.39
C GLN A 97 -11.37 13.48 1.86
N TYR A 98 -10.18 13.98 2.18
CA TYR A 98 -9.73 14.14 3.56
C TYR A 98 -9.71 15.59 4.06
N PHE A 99 -10.08 16.59 3.21
CA PHE A 99 -10.04 17.99 3.58
C PHE A 99 -11.27 18.38 4.44
N ASP A 100 -11.06 18.47 5.74
CA ASP A 100 -12.11 18.75 6.73
C ASP A 100 -11.89 20.09 7.47
N ILE A 101 -12.82 20.41 8.38
CA ILE A 101 -12.76 21.63 9.20
C ILE A 101 -11.52 21.66 10.11
N THR A 102 -11.04 20.49 10.56
CA THR A 102 -9.87 20.38 11.44
C THR A 102 -8.61 20.78 10.70
N ILE A 103 -8.46 20.34 9.44
CA ILE A 103 -7.34 20.72 8.57
C ILE A 103 -7.36 22.24 8.31
N ILE A 104 -8.54 22.82 8.07
CA ILE A 104 -8.70 24.28 7.93
C ILE A 104 -8.24 25.00 9.20
N LEU A 105 -8.65 24.54 10.37
CA LEU A 105 -8.25 25.13 11.64
C LEU A 105 -6.74 25.00 11.89
N ILE A 106 -6.13 23.87 11.55
CA ILE A 106 -4.69 23.67 11.60
C ILE A 106 -3.97 24.71 10.73
N ILE A 107 -4.39 24.89 9.47
CA ILE A 107 -3.81 25.86 8.54
C ILE A 107 -3.98 27.30 9.05
N LEU A 108 -5.17 27.67 9.51
CA LEU A 108 -5.44 29.00 10.06
C LEU A 108 -4.60 29.31 11.30
N CYS A 109 -4.39 28.30 12.17
CA CYS A 109 -3.50 28.42 13.32
C CYS A 109 -2.05 28.74 12.88
N GLY A 110 -1.57 28.09 11.81
CA GLY A 110 -0.26 28.38 11.23
C GLY A 110 -0.13 29.78 10.69
N ILE A 111 -1.11 30.22 9.94
CA ILE A 111 -1.15 31.59 9.42
C ILE A 111 -1.12 32.58 10.59
N ALA A 112 -1.92 32.36 11.64
CA ALA A 112 -1.95 33.20 12.82
C ALA A 112 -0.59 33.29 13.55
N LEU A 113 0.14 32.17 13.64
CA LEU A 113 1.48 32.15 14.24
C LEU A 113 2.53 32.93 13.42
N THR A 114 2.28 33.17 12.14
CA THR A 114 3.19 33.92 11.26
C THR A 114 3.26 35.42 11.63
N PHE A 115 2.17 36.01 12.10
CA PHE A 115 2.12 37.44 12.46
C PHE A 115 3.08 37.84 13.58
N PRO A 116 3.09 37.17 14.77
CA PRO A 116 4.03 37.50 15.82
C PRO A 116 5.48 37.24 15.40
N PHE A 117 5.74 36.20 14.60
CA PHE A 117 7.07 35.92 14.07
C PHE A 117 7.60 37.07 13.21
N LEU A 118 6.82 37.54 12.25
CA LEU A 118 7.23 38.66 11.38
C LEU A 118 7.47 39.95 12.16
N ARG A 119 6.67 40.22 13.23
CA ARG A 119 6.91 41.36 14.12
C ARG A 119 8.24 41.26 14.87
N ILE A 120 8.59 40.06 15.35
CA ILE A 120 9.85 39.81 16.08
C ILE A 120 11.04 39.98 15.12
N VAL A 121 10.98 39.42 13.92
CA VAL A 121 12.04 39.51 12.91
C VAL A 121 12.32 40.98 12.53
N ARG A 122 11.25 41.79 12.36
CA ARG A 122 11.38 43.22 12.03
C ARG A 122 12.00 44.07 13.15
N LYS A 123 11.86 43.67 14.43
CA LYS A 123 12.42 44.39 15.60
C LYS A 123 13.89 44.07 15.86
N ASN A 124 14.45 43.01 15.28
CA ASN A 124 15.73 42.43 15.74
C ASN A 124 16.98 43.04 15.04
N THR A 125 16.90 44.24 14.50
CA THR A 125 18.00 44.89 13.76
C THR A 125 19.10 45.52 14.64
N LYS A 126 18.93 45.55 15.98
CA LYS A 126 19.95 46.11 16.94
C LYS A 126 20.21 45.13 18.08
N ARG A 127 21.21 44.25 17.95
CA ARG A 127 21.52 43.26 18.98
C ARG A 127 23.00 43.27 19.38
N ASN A 128 23.23 42.90 20.65
CA ASN A 128 24.59 42.85 21.25
C ASN A 128 25.34 41.60 20.77
N TRP A 129 26.35 41.78 19.93
CA TRP A 129 27.11 40.74 19.24
C TRP A 129 27.81 39.75 20.18
N LYS A 130 28.37 40.28 21.30
CA LYS A 130 29.17 39.47 22.24
C LYS A 130 28.32 38.42 23.00
N LEU A 131 27.14 38.82 23.46
CA LEU A 131 26.23 37.89 24.14
C LEU A 131 25.69 36.82 23.18
N SER A 132 25.39 37.21 21.94
CA SER A 132 24.92 36.29 20.92
C SER A 132 25.97 35.22 20.58
N THR A 133 27.24 35.62 20.41
CA THR A 133 28.33 34.69 20.12
C THR A 133 28.56 33.71 21.27
N PHE A 134 28.50 34.19 22.52
CA PHE A 134 28.64 33.33 23.71
C PHE A 134 27.54 32.26 23.76
N ILE A 135 26.28 32.64 23.53
CA ILE A 135 25.13 31.72 23.53
C ILE A 135 25.33 30.67 22.44
N VAL A 136 25.72 31.09 21.23
CA VAL A 136 25.97 30.17 20.10
C VAL A 136 27.07 29.15 20.43
N LEU A 137 28.21 29.61 20.92
CA LEU A 137 29.34 28.74 21.28
C LEU A 137 28.97 27.78 22.45
N PHE A 138 28.24 28.24 23.44
CA PHE A 138 27.78 27.39 24.54
C PHE A 138 26.93 26.23 24.07
N PHE A 139 25.93 26.50 23.20
CA PHE A 139 25.05 25.43 22.66
C PHE A 139 25.77 24.52 21.67
N ILE A 140 26.68 25.03 20.82
CA ILE A 140 27.51 24.19 19.93
C ILE A 140 28.35 23.20 20.77
N THR A 141 28.96 23.67 21.85
CA THR A 141 29.75 22.82 22.76
C THR A 141 28.88 21.74 23.42
N LEU A 142 27.70 22.12 23.89
CA LEU A 142 26.75 21.19 24.52
C LEU A 142 26.26 20.13 23.55
N PHE A 143 26.00 20.52 22.30
CA PHE A 143 25.61 19.59 21.21
C PHE A 143 26.76 18.66 20.83
N SER A 144 27.98 19.19 20.71
CA SER A 144 29.16 18.38 20.39
C SER A 144 29.41 17.29 21.44
N ILE A 145 29.27 17.62 22.73
CA ILE A 145 29.37 16.64 23.83
C ILE A 145 28.28 15.57 23.71
N ALA A 146 27.05 15.97 23.41
CA ALA A 146 25.93 15.05 23.25
C ALA A 146 26.09 14.13 22.01
N ALA A 147 26.63 14.67 20.90
CA ALA A 147 26.87 13.93 19.68
C ALA A 147 27.99 12.90 19.81
N VAL A 148 29.07 13.23 20.54
CA VAL A 148 30.17 12.30 20.82
C VAL A 148 29.74 11.12 21.70
N ARG A 149 28.74 11.35 22.56
CA ARG A 149 28.24 10.33 23.50
C ARG A 149 27.27 9.32 22.86
N ASN A 150 26.73 9.62 21.70
CA ASN A 150 25.76 8.78 21.02
C ASN A 150 26.17 8.61 19.54
N SER A 151 25.81 7.48 18.92
CA SER A 151 26.07 7.31 17.49
C SER A 151 25.36 8.40 16.65
N LEU A 152 25.93 8.77 15.52
CA LEU A 152 25.40 9.82 14.65
C LEU A 152 23.93 9.56 14.27
N ASN A 153 23.58 8.29 14.01
CA ASN A 153 22.20 7.89 13.70
C ASN A 153 21.24 8.18 14.86
N THR A 154 21.66 7.94 16.10
CA THR A 154 20.83 8.27 17.27
C THR A 154 20.64 9.78 17.42
N VAL A 155 21.65 10.59 17.03
CA VAL A 155 21.55 12.06 17.05
C VAL A 155 20.58 12.56 15.98
N LEU A 156 20.61 12.00 14.78
CA LEU A 156 19.70 12.34 13.70
C LEU A 156 18.24 11.98 14.00
N GLN A 157 18.01 10.95 14.80
CA GLN A 157 16.67 10.52 15.24
C GLN A 157 16.19 11.20 16.55
N TRP A 158 16.92 12.17 17.10
CA TRP A 158 16.60 12.77 18.40
C TRP A 158 15.35 13.64 18.43
N ASN A 159 14.94 14.14 17.26
CA ASN A 159 13.79 15.00 17.16
C ASN A 159 13.08 14.79 15.81
N TYR A 160 11.87 15.29 15.72
CA TYR A 160 11.03 15.09 14.56
C TYR A 160 11.60 15.67 13.25
N TYR A 161 12.28 16.82 13.31
CA TYR A 161 12.85 17.46 12.11
C TYR A 161 14.03 16.68 11.53
N SER A 162 14.93 16.19 12.39
CA SER A 162 16.02 15.32 11.93
C SER A 162 15.50 13.94 11.52
N PHE A 163 14.46 13.43 12.16
CA PHE A 163 13.77 12.22 11.73
C PHE A 163 13.17 12.39 10.33
N PHE A 164 12.59 13.54 10.01
CA PHE A 164 12.10 13.84 8.67
C PHE A 164 13.23 13.80 7.62
N VAL A 165 14.36 14.47 7.89
CA VAL A 165 15.52 14.43 6.98
C VAL A 165 16.05 13.00 6.83
N TYR A 166 16.13 12.26 7.93
CA TYR A 166 16.50 10.84 7.93
C TYR A 166 15.50 10.03 7.10
N SER A 167 14.21 10.24 7.27
CA SER A 167 13.16 9.56 6.52
C SER A 167 13.26 9.82 5.02
N LEU A 168 13.54 11.05 4.59
CA LEU A 168 13.80 11.38 3.18
C LEU A 168 15.03 10.63 2.62
N GLN A 169 16.12 10.56 3.41
CA GLN A 169 17.32 9.84 3.00
C GLN A 169 17.07 8.33 2.92
N GLU A 170 16.37 7.77 3.92
CA GLU A 170 16.03 6.35 3.95
C GLU A 170 15.14 5.97 2.76
N THR A 171 14.09 6.74 2.50
CA THR A 171 13.23 6.55 1.32
C THR A 171 14.02 6.61 0.02
N ALA A 172 14.95 7.58 -0.12
CA ALA A 172 15.78 7.66 -1.30
C ALA A 172 16.72 6.45 -1.45
N ASN A 173 17.26 5.94 -0.35
CA ASN A 173 18.09 4.74 -0.33
C ASN A 173 17.25 3.49 -0.66
N GLU A 174 16.10 3.31 -0.03
CA GLU A 174 15.19 2.20 -0.31
C GLU A 174 14.78 2.19 -1.78
N GLN A 175 14.41 3.34 -2.34
CA GLN A 175 14.05 3.44 -3.75
C GLN A 175 15.23 3.16 -4.69
N ALA A 176 16.43 3.62 -4.33
CA ALA A 176 17.63 3.29 -5.11
C ALA A 176 17.91 1.78 -5.09
N ILE A 177 17.70 1.13 -3.95
CA ILE A 177 17.81 -0.33 -3.79
C ILE A 177 16.71 -1.02 -4.60
N LEU A 178 15.44 -0.60 -4.48
CA LEU A 178 14.33 -1.13 -5.24
C LEU A 178 14.59 -1.00 -6.75
N LYS A 179 14.91 0.20 -7.23
CA LYS A 179 15.25 0.44 -8.64
C LYS A 179 16.42 -0.44 -9.12
N LYS A 180 17.46 -0.57 -8.30
CA LYS A 180 18.58 -1.48 -8.59
C LYS A 180 18.13 -2.95 -8.63
N ASN A 181 17.25 -3.33 -7.72
CA ASN A 181 16.68 -4.67 -7.69
C ASN A 181 15.80 -4.94 -8.90
N TYR A 182 14.94 -3.99 -9.30
CA TYR A 182 14.11 -4.11 -10.52
C TYR A 182 14.96 -4.24 -11.80
N ILE A 183 16.00 -3.43 -11.94
CA ILE A 183 16.94 -3.53 -13.08
C ILE A 183 17.69 -4.87 -13.05
N GLY A 184 17.90 -5.45 -11.87
CA GLY A 184 18.57 -6.74 -11.68
C GLY A 184 17.64 -7.97 -11.73
N LEU A 185 16.32 -7.79 -11.81
CA LEU A 185 15.35 -8.89 -11.73
C LEU A 185 15.41 -9.89 -12.91
N GLN A 186 16.13 -9.59 -13.99
CA GLN A 186 16.22 -10.50 -15.15
C GLN A 186 17.48 -11.39 -15.12
N ASN A 187 18.28 -11.35 -14.06
CA ASN A 187 19.63 -11.91 -14.08
C ASN A 187 19.72 -13.37 -13.62
N ASN A 188 18.74 -13.91 -12.93
CA ASN A 188 18.77 -15.28 -12.44
C ASN A 188 17.39 -15.94 -12.47
N ILE A 189 16.90 -16.24 -13.68
CA ILE A 189 15.65 -16.99 -13.89
C ILE A 189 15.96 -18.50 -13.77
N PRO A 190 15.09 -19.31 -13.13
CA PRO A 190 15.25 -20.75 -13.10
C PRO A 190 15.51 -21.33 -14.50
N GLN A 191 16.51 -22.19 -14.66
CA GLN A 191 16.86 -22.75 -15.97
C GLN A 191 16.09 -24.04 -16.29
N ASP A 192 15.85 -24.88 -15.27
CA ASP A 192 15.24 -26.21 -15.40
C ASP A 192 13.72 -26.14 -15.17
N ILE A 193 13.06 -25.19 -15.84
CA ILE A 193 11.61 -25.04 -15.76
C ILE A 193 10.96 -26.17 -16.56
N THR A 194 10.09 -26.93 -15.88
CA THR A 194 9.18 -27.88 -16.51
C THR A 194 7.74 -27.40 -16.37
N CYS A 195 6.89 -27.78 -17.32
CA CYS A 195 5.49 -27.38 -17.31
C CYS A 195 4.64 -28.54 -17.84
N ASP A 196 3.75 -29.05 -17.00
CA ASP A 196 2.82 -30.14 -17.35
C ASP A 196 1.45 -29.65 -17.81
N ALA A 197 1.30 -28.31 -17.94
CA ALA A 197 0.07 -27.68 -18.42
C ALA A 197 -0.28 -28.11 -19.83
N PRO A 198 -1.58 -28.33 -20.13
CA PRO A 198 -2.03 -28.53 -21.49
C PRO A 198 -1.75 -27.32 -22.38
N GLU A 199 -1.50 -27.57 -23.67
CA GLU A 199 -1.08 -26.54 -24.64
C GLU A 199 -2.08 -25.37 -24.76
N ASN A 200 -3.34 -25.57 -24.41
CA ASN A 200 -4.39 -24.55 -24.47
C ASN A 200 -4.85 -24.03 -23.09
N GLN A 201 -4.05 -24.17 -22.03
CA GLN A 201 -4.43 -23.71 -20.69
C GLN A 201 -4.52 -22.20 -20.62
N LEU A 202 -5.52 -21.70 -19.90
CA LEU A 202 -5.69 -20.28 -19.56
C LEU A 202 -5.66 -20.09 -18.05
N ILE A 203 -4.74 -19.25 -17.58
CA ILE A 203 -4.69 -18.77 -16.20
C ILE A 203 -5.08 -17.29 -16.20
N VAL A 204 -5.95 -16.91 -15.28
CA VAL A 204 -6.38 -15.52 -15.09
C VAL A 204 -6.04 -15.12 -13.65
N VAL A 205 -5.26 -14.08 -13.51
CA VAL A 205 -4.86 -13.52 -12.20
C VAL A 205 -5.47 -12.14 -12.11
N VAL A 206 -6.51 -11.99 -11.29
CA VAL A 206 -7.17 -10.71 -11.05
C VAL A 206 -6.62 -10.11 -9.77
N ILE A 207 -5.92 -8.99 -9.91
CA ILE A 207 -5.33 -8.24 -8.80
C ILE A 207 -6.30 -7.11 -8.49
N GLY A 208 -6.95 -7.19 -7.32
CA GLY A 208 -7.78 -6.14 -6.74
C GLY A 208 -6.91 -5.09 -6.06
N GLU A 209 -7.56 -4.03 -5.62
CA GLU A 209 -6.93 -2.86 -5.00
C GLU A 209 -7.74 -2.45 -3.77
N SER A 210 -7.06 -2.26 -2.63
CA SER A 210 -7.64 -1.69 -1.39
C SER A 210 -8.92 -2.41 -0.91
N SER A 211 -8.99 -3.75 -1.01
CA SER A 211 -10.20 -4.51 -0.65
C SER A 211 -10.03 -5.30 0.64
N ASP A 212 -10.81 -4.94 1.66
CA ASP A 212 -10.93 -5.71 2.91
C ASP A 212 -11.97 -6.82 2.75
N LYS A 213 -11.58 -8.08 3.06
CA LYS A 213 -12.50 -9.24 3.01
C LYS A 213 -13.73 -9.07 3.90
N ASN A 214 -13.59 -8.32 5.01
CA ASN A 214 -14.66 -8.11 5.98
C ASN A 214 -15.82 -7.24 5.43
N HIS A 215 -15.66 -6.64 4.25
CA HIS A 215 -16.71 -5.95 3.50
C HIS A 215 -17.33 -6.81 2.38
N TYR A 216 -16.97 -8.10 2.28
CA TYR A 216 -17.57 -9.04 1.34
C TYR A 216 -18.65 -9.88 2.01
N SER A 217 -19.89 -9.83 1.53
CA SER A 217 -20.94 -10.70 2.07
C SER A 217 -20.63 -12.19 1.89
N LEU A 218 -19.83 -12.55 0.88
CA LEU A 218 -19.27 -13.90 0.70
C LEU A 218 -18.44 -14.38 1.91
N TYR A 219 -17.84 -13.44 2.68
CA TYR A 219 -17.10 -13.70 3.93
C TYR A 219 -17.91 -13.40 5.19
N GLY A 220 -19.22 -13.13 5.06
CA GLY A 220 -20.11 -12.91 6.19
C GLY A 220 -20.39 -11.45 6.56
N TYR A 221 -20.01 -10.49 5.72
CA TYR A 221 -20.42 -9.10 5.90
C TYR A 221 -21.95 -8.98 5.88
N PRO A 222 -22.58 -8.21 6.82
CA PRO A 222 -24.04 -8.18 6.93
C PRO A 222 -24.78 -7.58 5.72
N ARG A 223 -24.12 -6.72 4.93
CA ARG A 223 -24.67 -6.17 3.68
C ARG A 223 -24.34 -7.06 2.50
N LYS A 224 -25.27 -7.17 1.55
CA LYS A 224 -25.13 -7.94 0.32
C LYS A 224 -24.23 -7.22 -0.71
N THR A 225 -22.95 -7.15 -0.41
CA THR A 225 -21.95 -6.50 -1.26
C THR A 225 -21.44 -7.40 -2.38
N THR A 226 -21.52 -8.72 -2.21
CA THR A 226 -21.02 -9.69 -3.20
C THR A 226 -22.07 -10.75 -3.58
N PRO A 227 -23.32 -10.35 -3.96
CA PRO A 227 -24.38 -11.30 -4.23
C PRO A 227 -24.12 -12.22 -5.41
N LEU A 228 -23.40 -11.76 -6.45
CA LEU A 228 -23.12 -12.57 -7.63
C LEU A 228 -22.09 -13.67 -7.33
N LEU A 229 -21.09 -13.39 -6.52
CA LEU A 229 -20.16 -14.41 -6.04
C LEU A 229 -20.79 -15.37 -5.06
N GLU A 230 -21.74 -14.91 -4.20
CA GLU A 230 -22.53 -15.80 -3.34
C GLU A 230 -23.36 -16.78 -4.15
N ASP A 231 -24.00 -16.34 -5.25
CA ASP A 231 -24.77 -17.18 -6.15
C ASP A 231 -23.91 -18.27 -6.83
N MET A 232 -22.59 -18.05 -6.90
CA MET A 232 -21.60 -18.97 -7.46
C MET A 232 -20.78 -19.71 -6.39
N ALA A 233 -21.09 -19.57 -5.10
CA ALA A 233 -20.23 -20.02 -4.00
C ALA A 233 -19.83 -21.51 -4.11
N ASP A 234 -20.72 -22.38 -4.56
CA ASP A 234 -20.47 -23.81 -4.77
C ASP A 234 -19.42 -24.11 -5.87
N GLU A 235 -19.15 -23.13 -6.73
CA GLU A 235 -18.16 -23.24 -7.80
C GLU A 235 -16.81 -22.62 -7.42
N LEU A 236 -16.77 -21.85 -6.33
CA LEU A 236 -15.62 -21.10 -5.87
C LEU A 236 -14.86 -21.83 -4.74
N PHE A 237 -13.59 -21.52 -4.63
CA PHE A 237 -12.77 -21.83 -3.47
C PHE A 237 -12.46 -20.51 -2.76
N VAL A 238 -13.10 -20.29 -1.61
CA VAL A 238 -13.03 -19.04 -0.85
C VAL A 238 -12.09 -19.23 0.33
N PHE A 239 -10.90 -18.63 0.24
CA PHE A 239 -9.87 -18.77 1.27
C PHE A 239 -10.17 -17.86 2.45
N GLN A 240 -10.26 -18.45 3.65
CA GLN A 240 -10.83 -17.77 4.82
C GLN A 240 -9.84 -16.89 5.57
N ASP A 241 -8.57 -17.26 5.62
CA ASP A 241 -7.54 -16.61 6.45
C ASP A 241 -6.31 -16.19 5.65
N VAL A 242 -6.50 -15.17 4.81
CA VAL A 242 -5.44 -14.63 3.94
C VAL A 242 -5.17 -13.17 4.28
N ILE A 243 -3.89 -12.84 4.39
CA ILE A 243 -3.45 -11.46 4.58
C ILE A 243 -2.45 -11.04 3.49
N SER A 244 -2.42 -9.73 3.20
CA SER A 244 -1.38 -9.12 2.39
C SER A 244 -0.09 -8.92 3.19
N PRO A 245 1.09 -8.89 2.57
CA PRO A 245 2.35 -8.66 3.26
C PRO A 245 2.61 -7.19 3.62
N HIS A 246 1.90 -6.27 3.01
CA HIS A 246 1.98 -4.82 3.21
C HIS A 246 0.60 -4.17 3.07
N ALA A 247 0.44 -2.97 3.62
CA ALA A 247 -0.77 -2.16 3.51
C ALA A 247 -0.69 -1.16 2.34
N HIS A 248 0.11 -1.40 1.31
CA HIS A 248 0.17 -0.57 0.11
C HIS A 248 0.68 -1.37 -1.10
N THR A 249 0.22 -0.98 -2.29
CA THR A 249 0.36 -1.69 -3.56
C THR A 249 1.79 -2.06 -3.91
N SER A 250 2.71 -1.09 -3.93
CA SER A 250 4.06 -1.28 -4.45
C SER A 250 4.86 -2.33 -3.70
N ALA A 251 4.85 -2.28 -2.36
CA ALA A 251 5.59 -3.24 -1.55
C ALA A 251 4.91 -4.60 -1.52
N SER A 252 3.58 -4.64 -1.50
CA SER A 252 2.81 -5.88 -1.55
C SER A 252 3.06 -6.62 -2.86
N LEU A 253 2.86 -5.97 -4.00
CA LEU A 253 3.08 -6.57 -5.32
C LEU A 253 4.53 -6.97 -5.56
N TYR A 254 5.51 -6.22 -5.02
CA TYR A 254 6.91 -6.62 -5.12
C TYR A 254 7.13 -8.00 -4.49
N LYS A 255 6.61 -8.25 -3.29
CA LYS A 255 6.73 -9.56 -2.64
C LYS A 255 5.96 -10.65 -3.37
N ILE A 256 4.75 -10.33 -3.83
CA ILE A 256 3.86 -11.29 -4.53
C ILE A 256 4.45 -11.71 -5.89
N MET A 257 4.99 -10.77 -6.64
CA MET A 257 5.39 -10.99 -8.04
C MET A 257 6.87 -11.28 -8.23
N THR A 258 7.64 -11.44 -7.13
CA THR A 258 9.07 -11.79 -7.16
C THR A 258 9.39 -12.92 -6.19
N PHE A 259 10.61 -13.42 -6.23
CA PHE A 259 11.09 -14.42 -5.25
C PHE A 259 11.63 -13.76 -3.97
N HIS A 260 11.77 -12.44 -3.95
CA HIS A 260 12.38 -11.61 -2.89
C HIS A 260 13.51 -12.32 -2.11
N SER A 261 13.33 -12.72 -0.85
CA SER A 261 14.42 -13.29 -0.02
C SER A 261 14.23 -14.77 0.31
N HIS A 262 13.31 -15.49 -0.33
CA HIS A 262 12.91 -16.84 0.11
C HIS A 262 13.59 -18.00 -0.64
N THR A 263 14.52 -17.75 -1.57
CA THR A 263 15.14 -18.83 -2.33
C THR A 263 16.61 -19.02 -1.96
N GLU A 264 17.01 -20.28 -1.72
CA GLU A 264 18.43 -20.67 -1.59
C GLU A 264 19.23 -20.41 -2.89
N LYS A 265 18.55 -20.40 -4.03
CA LYS A 265 19.12 -20.19 -5.37
C LYS A 265 19.28 -18.71 -5.77
N ASP A 266 18.89 -17.75 -4.92
CA ASP A 266 18.94 -16.30 -5.19
C ASP A 266 18.33 -15.92 -6.56
N TYR A 267 17.14 -16.47 -6.85
CA TYR A 267 16.40 -16.12 -8.07
C TYR A 267 16.01 -14.64 -8.05
N ARG A 268 16.41 -13.93 -9.13
CA ARG A 268 16.14 -12.50 -9.32
C ARG A 268 15.33 -12.30 -10.57
N CYS A 269 14.07 -12.72 -10.53
CA CYS A 269 13.14 -12.60 -11.63
C CYS A 269 11.73 -12.36 -11.12
N THR A 270 10.86 -11.99 -12.04
CA THR A 270 9.43 -11.84 -11.78
C THR A 270 8.67 -13.12 -12.08
N VAL A 271 7.45 -13.21 -11.58
CA VAL A 271 6.49 -14.25 -11.95
C VAL A 271 6.31 -14.30 -13.47
N THR A 272 6.24 -13.14 -14.14
CA THR A 272 6.07 -13.05 -15.60
C THR A 272 7.24 -13.64 -16.38
N ASP A 273 8.48 -13.53 -15.87
CA ASP A 273 9.66 -14.16 -16.48
C ASP A 273 9.57 -15.67 -16.47
N VAL A 274 9.12 -16.25 -15.35
CA VAL A 274 8.96 -17.71 -15.23
C VAL A 274 7.85 -18.22 -16.15
N PHE A 275 6.71 -17.52 -16.21
CA PHE A 275 5.63 -17.86 -17.15
C PHE A 275 6.08 -17.80 -18.59
N ASN A 276 6.80 -16.73 -19.00
CA ASN A 276 7.36 -16.60 -20.34
C ASN A 276 8.28 -17.79 -20.66
N LYS A 277 9.17 -18.14 -19.73
CA LYS A 277 10.12 -19.24 -19.93
C LYS A 277 9.44 -20.62 -19.94
N ALA A 278 8.31 -20.78 -19.24
CA ALA A 278 7.47 -21.98 -19.28
C ALA A 278 6.60 -22.07 -20.55
N GLY A 279 6.71 -21.10 -21.45
CA GLY A 279 5.99 -21.08 -22.72
C GLY A 279 4.58 -20.51 -22.67
N PHE A 280 4.22 -19.76 -21.62
CA PHE A 280 2.96 -19.02 -21.58
C PHE A 280 3.07 -17.69 -22.32
N TYR A 281 2.03 -17.32 -23.04
CA TYR A 281 1.84 -15.97 -23.55
C TYR A 281 1.31 -15.08 -22.43
N THR A 282 2.10 -14.12 -22.00
CA THR A 282 1.79 -13.26 -20.83
C THR A 282 1.15 -11.96 -21.26
N ILE A 283 0.04 -11.59 -20.63
CA ILE A 283 -0.76 -10.40 -20.93
C ILE A 283 -1.00 -9.64 -19.63
N LEU A 284 -0.78 -8.32 -19.65
CA LEU A 284 -1.22 -7.39 -18.61
C LEU A 284 -2.35 -6.52 -19.14
N LEU A 285 -3.46 -6.48 -18.42
CA LEU A 285 -4.58 -5.54 -18.62
C LEU A 285 -4.73 -4.74 -17.34
N SER A 286 -4.38 -3.45 -17.35
CA SER A 286 -4.34 -2.62 -16.15
C SER A 286 -5.21 -1.38 -16.26
N ASN A 287 -6.01 -1.12 -15.24
CA ASN A 287 -6.74 0.13 -15.06
C ASN A 287 -5.97 1.13 -14.16
N GLN A 288 -4.80 0.74 -13.69
CA GLN A 288 -3.92 1.60 -12.91
C GLN A 288 -3.18 2.62 -13.79
N ALA A 289 -2.67 3.69 -13.17
CA ALA A 289 -1.92 4.70 -13.88
C ALA A 289 -0.60 4.16 -14.44
N TYR A 290 -0.27 4.58 -15.66
CA TYR A 290 1.02 4.32 -16.27
C TYR A 290 1.85 5.61 -16.33
N LEU A 291 2.93 5.66 -15.59
CA LEU A 291 3.86 6.81 -15.56
C LEU A 291 5.11 6.58 -16.41
N GLY A 292 5.45 5.32 -16.69
CA GLY A 292 6.63 4.89 -17.45
C GLY A 292 7.04 3.48 -17.08
N GLU A 293 7.91 2.85 -17.89
CA GLU A 293 8.19 1.40 -17.77
C GLU A 293 8.83 0.99 -16.42
N PHE A 294 9.56 1.92 -15.77
CA PHE A 294 10.22 1.67 -14.48
C PHE A 294 9.93 2.77 -13.46
N GLU A 295 8.87 3.54 -13.66
CA GLU A 295 8.54 4.66 -12.78
C GLU A 295 7.60 4.25 -11.64
N THR A 296 6.88 3.14 -11.80
CA THR A 296 6.10 2.52 -10.73
C THR A 296 6.54 1.07 -10.52
N ALA A 297 6.36 0.57 -9.29
CA ALA A 297 6.62 -0.84 -8.98
C ALA A 297 5.82 -1.77 -9.90
N THR A 298 4.54 -1.47 -10.12
CA THR A 298 3.64 -2.25 -10.96
C THR A 298 4.14 -2.32 -12.41
N SER A 299 4.51 -1.18 -13.02
CA SER A 299 5.00 -1.18 -14.40
C SER A 299 6.30 -1.97 -14.56
N ALA A 300 7.20 -1.92 -13.57
CA ALA A 300 8.44 -2.67 -13.58
C ALA A 300 8.22 -4.19 -13.45
N LEU A 301 7.33 -4.63 -12.56
CA LEU A 301 7.05 -6.05 -12.31
C LEU A 301 6.43 -6.75 -13.52
N PHE A 302 5.66 -6.03 -14.32
CA PHE A 302 5.00 -6.55 -15.53
C PHE A 302 5.67 -6.10 -16.84
N SER A 303 6.88 -5.52 -16.77
CA SER A 303 7.60 -5.00 -17.94
C SER A 303 7.82 -6.06 -19.01
N ASN A 304 7.99 -7.33 -18.64
CA ASN A 304 8.24 -8.47 -19.51
C ASN A 304 6.97 -9.18 -20.02
N CYS A 305 5.76 -8.67 -19.70
CA CYS A 305 4.55 -9.17 -20.34
C CYS A 305 4.62 -8.93 -21.86
N MET A 306 4.27 -9.95 -22.65
CA MET A 306 4.31 -9.91 -24.12
C MET A 306 3.28 -8.91 -24.70
N THR A 307 2.15 -8.76 -24.01
CA THR A 307 1.14 -7.74 -24.33
C THR A 307 0.82 -6.95 -23.06
N LYS A 308 0.76 -5.62 -23.20
CA LYS A 308 0.40 -4.71 -22.11
C LYS A 308 -0.65 -3.71 -22.58
N TYR A 309 -1.71 -3.57 -21.79
CA TYR A 309 -2.75 -2.56 -21.98
C TYR A 309 -2.92 -1.78 -20.68
N TYR A 310 -2.89 -0.47 -20.77
CA TYR A 310 -3.20 0.45 -19.67
C TYR A 310 -4.34 1.37 -20.12
N SER A 311 -5.45 1.41 -19.37
CA SER A 311 -6.60 2.27 -19.67
C SER A 311 -6.21 3.75 -19.66
N SER A 312 -5.34 4.16 -18.74
CA SER A 312 -4.84 5.53 -18.59
C SER A 312 -4.08 6.05 -19.82
N MET A 313 -3.44 5.19 -20.62
CA MET A 313 -2.79 5.57 -21.88
C MET A 313 -3.77 5.93 -22.99
N GLN A 314 -5.04 5.56 -22.85
CA GLN A 314 -6.11 5.89 -23.79
C GLN A 314 -6.80 7.21 -23.45
N ALA A 315 -6.49 7.81 -22.30
CA ALA A 315 -7.09 9.07 -21.86
C ALA A 315 -6.62 10.23 -22.75
N THR A 316 -7.57 10.99 -23.29
CA THR A 316 -7.31 12.12 -24.20
C THR A 316 -6.96 13.42 -23.49
N SER A 317 -7.02 13.43 -22.16
CA SER A 317 -6.64 14.59 -21.33
C SER A 317 -6.16 14.16 -19.93
N PHE A 318 -5.30 14.98 -19.32
CA PHE A 318 -4.84 14.83 -17.92
C PHE A 318 -5.99 14.89 -16.89
N TYR A 319 -7.15 15.39 -17.27
CA TYR A 319 -8.34 15.56 -16.42
C TYR A 319 -9.38 14.46 -16.64
N GLN A 320 -9.15 13.53 -17.55
CA GLN A 320 -10.06 12.41 -17.73
C GLN A 320 -9.86 11.46 -16.57
N SER A 321 -10.87 11.37 -15.70
CA SER A 321 -10.91 10.42 -14.59
C SER A 321 -10.61 9.01 -15.07
N ALA A 322 -10.01 8.20 -14.22
CA ALA A 322 -9.83 6.78 -14.45
C ALA A 322 -11.14 6.16 -14.97
N TYR A 323 -11.02 5.27 -15.94
CA TYR A 323 -12.16 4.47 -16.37
C TYR A 323 -12.57 3.53 -15.23
N TYR A 324 -13.84 3.11 -15.19
CA TYR A 324 -14.26 2.03 -14.33
C TYR A 324 -13.63 0.71 -14.80
N ASP A 325 -13.53 -0.28 -13.91
CA ASP A 325 -12.83 -1.53 -14.20
C ASP A 325 -13.49 -2.39 -15.30
N ASP A 326 -14.75 -2.13 -15.65
CA ASP A 326 -15.43 -2.78 -16.77
C ASP A 326 -14.75 -2.54 -18.13
N VAL A 327 -13.97 -1.46 -18.28
CA VAL A 327 -13.14 -1.24 -19.49
C VAL A 327 -12.18 -2.40 -19.75
N LEU A 328 -11.76 -3.11 -18.71
CA LEU A 328 -10.88 -4.26 -18.82
C LEU A 328 -11.59 -5.50 -19.36
N LEU A 329 -12.92 -5.61 -19.18
CA LEU A 329 -13.71 -6.77 -19.67
C LEU A 329 -13.69 -6.89 -21.18
N ASP A 330 -13.75 -5.76 -21.91
CA ASP A 330 -13.67 -5.75 -23.37
C ASP A 330 -12.27 -6.17 -23.85
N GLN A 331 -11.24 -5.73 -23.15
CA GLN A 331 -9.86 -6.14 -23.47
C GLN A 331 -9.63 -7.61 -23.11
N PHE A 332 -10.14 -8.06 -21.98
CA PHE A 332 -10.09 -9.46 -21.57
C PHE A 332 -10.72 -10.38 -22.62
N GLU A 333 -11.92 -10.04 -23.11
CA GLU A 333 -12.62 -10.82 -24.12
C GLU A 333 -11.84 -10.99 -25.43
N LYS A 334 -11.13 -9.95 -25.89
CA LYS A 334 -10.28 -10.02 -27.10
C LYS A 334 -9.19 -11.09 -27.00
N HIS A 335 -8.72 -11.36 -25.78
CA HIS A 335 -7.62 -12.30 -25.54
C HIS A 335 -8.08 -13.73 -25.22
N LEU A 336 -9.39 -13.97 -25.03
CA LEU A 336 -9.92 -15.30 -24.75
C LEU A 336 -9.76 -16.29 -25.93
N SER A 337 -9.67 -15.78 -27.15
CA SER A 337 -9.46 -16.58 -28.35
C SER A 337 -7.99 -16.92 -28.62
N ASN A 338 -7.05 -16.43 -27.83
CA ASN A 338 -5.64 -16.75 -27.99
C ASN A 338 -5.43 -18.27 -27.89
N SER A 339 -4.76 -18.85 -28.90
CA SER A 339 -4.34 -20.24 -28.87
C SER A 339 -3.05 -20.40 -28.04
N GLY A 340 -2.87 -21.56 -27.44
CA GLY A 340 -1.69 -21.84 -26.61
C GLY A 340 -1.85 -21.48 -25.12
N LYS A 341 -0.85 -21.83 -24.34
CA LYS A 341 -0.79 -21.51 -22.92
C LYS A 341 -0.78 -20.00 -22.74
N THR A 342 -1.72 -19.49 -21.95
CA THR A 342 -1.89 -18.04 -21.77
C THR A 342 -2.07 -17.73 -20.28
N VAL A 343 -1.41 -16.69 -19.80
CA VAL A 343 -1.72 -16.06 -18.50
C VAL A 343 -2.10 -14.60 -18.71
N ILE A 344 -3.24 -14.21 -18.14
CA ILE A 344 -3.75 -12.83 -18.19
C ILE A 344 -3.76 -12.28 -16.77
N PHE A 345 -3.01 -11.23 -16.53
CA PHE A 345 -3.06 -10.43 -15.32
C PHE A 345 -4.02 -9.26 -15.56
N LEU A 346 -5.10 -9.19 -14.78
CA LEU A 346 -5.99 -8.03 -14.73
C LEU A 346 -5.70 -7.25 -13.46
N HIS A 347 -5.25 -6.01 -13.58
CA HIS A 347 -4.96 -5.15 -12.44
C HIS A 347 -6.04 -4.06 -12.35
N LEU A 348 -6.95 -4.25 -11.41
CA LEU A 348 -8.11 -3.39 -11.20
C LEU A 348 -7.68 -2.07 -10.51
N LEU A 349 -8.51 -1.05 -10.65
CA LEU A 349 -8.48 0.13 -9.80
C LEU A 349 -9.23 -0.13 -8.48
N GLY A 350 -10.14 -1.09 -8.49
CA GLY A 350 -10.81 -1.65 -7.32
C GLY A 350 -11.45 -0.61 -6.41
N SER A 351 -11.13 -0.71 -5.13
CA SER A 351 -11.63 0.21 -4.09
C SER A 351 -10.59 1.28 -3.69
N HIS A 352 -9.66 1.64 -4.58
CA HIS A 352 -8.68 2.72 -4.35
C HIS A 352 -9.37 4.02 -3.97
N GLY A 353 -8.79 4.82 -3.09
CA GLY A 353 -9.35 6.05 -2.51
C GLY A 353 -10.24 6.90 -3.41
N LYS A 354 -11.11 7.73 -2.84
CA LYS A 354 -12.24 8.38 -3.51
C LYS A 354 -13.26 7.35 -4.03
N TYR A 355 -13.72 6.48 -3.15
CA TYR A 355 -14.55 5.31 -3.41
C TYR A 355 -15.78 5.60 -4.29
N GLU A 356 -16.39 6.78 -4.19
CA GLU A 356 -17.53 7.21 -5.02
C GLU A 356 -17.20 7.29 -6.53
N LYS A 357 -15.91 7.31 -6.89
CA LYS A 357 -15.44 7.31 -8.29
C LYS A 357 -15.05 5.90 -8.77
N ARG A 358 -15.20 4.87 -7.96
CA ARG A 358 -14.75 3.51 -8.29
C ARG A 358 -15.86 2.64 -8.89
N TYR A 359 -17.07 3.14 -8.98
CA TYR A 359 -18.21 2.43 -9.56
C TYR A 359 -19.11 3.38 -10.38
N PRO A 360 -19.76 2.89 -11.45
CA PRO A 360 -20.71 3.70 -12.19
C PRO A 360 -22.00 3.94 -11.38
N PRO A 361 -22.78 5.01 -11.67
CA PRO A 361 -23.99 5.34 -10.92
C PRO A 361 -25.01 4.20 -10.79
N ALA A 362 -25.02 3.25 -11.74
CA ALA A 362 -25.88 2.06 -11.70
C ALA A 362 -25.54 1.10 -10.55
N PHE A 363 -24.37 1.21 -9.95
CA PHE A 363 -23.92 0.41 -8.80
C PHE A 363 -23.98 1.17 -7.48
N SER A 364 -24.67 2.31 -7.42
CA SER A 364 -24.91 3.05 -6.19
C SER A 364 -26.08 2.41 -5.43
N TYR A 365 -25.83 1.28 -4.80
CA TYR A 365 -26.87 0.47 -4.11
C TYR A 365 -27.08 0.89 -2.66
N PHE A 366 -25.99 1.21 -1.95
CA PHE A 366 -26.00 1.48 -0.51
C PHE A 366 -26.06 2.98 -0.25
N HIS A 367 -27.13 3.42 0.46
CA HIS A 367 -27.37 4.80 0.85
C HIS A 367 -27.88 4.91 2.30
N ASP A 368 -28.22 3.79 2.91
CA ASP A 368 -28.75 3.67 4.28
C ASP A 368 -27.63 3.58 5.32
N ALA A 369 -28.01 3.47 6.60
CA ALA A 369 -27.06 3.28 7.67
C ALA A 369 -26.32 1.93 7.49
N PRO A 370 -24.97 1.91 7.45
CA PRO A 370 -24.20 0.68 7.44
C PRO A 370 -24.31 -0.07 8.77
N PRO A 371 -23.88 -1.34 8.83
CA PRO A 371 -23.96 -2.15 10.05
C PRO A 371 -23.25 -1.55 11.26
N TYR A 372 -22.31 -0.63 11.03
CA TYR A 372 -21.49 0.02 12.05
C TYR A 372 -21.14 1.45 11.62
N GLY A 373 -20.38 2.15 12.47
CA GLY A 373 -19.93 3.52 12.22
C GLY A 373 -20.88 4.58 12.78
N LYS A 374 -20.51 5.84 12.61
CA LYS A 374 -21.28 7.01 13.03
C LYS A 374 -21.91 7.68 11.81
N PRO A 375 -22.99 8.49 11.98
CA PRO A 375 -23.68 9.12 10.85
C PRO A 375 -22.76 9.88 9.89
N GLU A 376 -21.71 10.55 10.39
CA GLU A 376 -20.74 11.27 9.60
C GLU A 376 -19.81 10.36 8.76
N GLN A 377 -19.72 9.06 9.08
CA GLN A 377 -18.91 8.06 8.40
C GLN A 377 -19.70 7.26 7.35
N TYR A 378 -21.03 7.30 7.42
CA TYR A 378 -21.92 6.46 6.60
C TYR A 378 -21.70 6.63 5.09
N ALA A 379 -21.50 7.86 4.63
CA ALA A 379 -21.28 8.12 3.20
C ALA A 379 -20.02 7.39 2.69
N THR A 380 -18.91 7.45 3.46
CA THR A 380 -17.65 6.81 3.10
C THR A 380 -17.80 5.29 3.05
N ILE A 381 -18.41 4.69 4.09
CA ILE A 381 -18.66 3.24 4.14
C ILE A 381 -19.57 2.80 2.98
N ASN A 382 -20.64 3.57 2.70
CA ASN A 382 -21.56 3.26 1.61
C ASN A 382 -20.86 3.30 0.24
N HIS A 383 -20.01 4.29 0.00
CA HIS A 383 -19.24 4.37 -1.25
C HIS A 383 -18.24 3.22 -1.38
N TYR A 384 -17.62 2.83 -0.27
CA TYR A 384 -16.72 1.67 -0.25
C TYR A 384 -17.49 0.37 -0.56
N ASP A 385 -18.61 0.13 0.11
CA ASP A 385 -19.47 -1.04 -0.13
C ASP A 385 -19.97 -1.10 -1.59
N ASN A 386 -20.32 0.06 -2.19
CA ASN A 386 -20.68 0.14 -3.60
C ASN A 386 -19.51 -0.20 -4.53
N SER A 387 -18.27 0.17 -4.19
CA SER A 387 -17.09 -0.20 -4.97
C SER A 387 -16.81 -1.72 -4.90
N ILE A 388 -17.04 -2.34 -3.75
CA ILE A 388 -16.98 -3.80 -3.59
C ILE A 388 -18.06 -4.48 -4.44
N ALA A 389 -19.30 -3.95 -4.46
CA ALA A 389 -20.37 -4.50 -5.30
C ALA A 389 -20.05 -4.39 -6.81
N PHE A 390 -19.31 -3.39 -7.21
CA PHE A 390 -18.84 -3.30 -8.59
C PHE A 390 -17.72 -4.31 -8.88
N THR A 391 -16.81 -4.54 -7.93
CA THR A 391 -15.80 -5.61 -8.03
C THR A 391 -16.45 -7.00 -8.14
N ASP A 392 -17.51 -7.27 -7.36
CA ASP A 392 -18.33 -8.49 -7.45
C ASP A 392 -18.83 -8.72 -8.89
N PHE A 393 -19.40 -7.67 -9.50
CA PHE A 393 -19.85 -7.71 -10.90
C PHE A 393 -18.69 -8.03 -11.85
N ILE A 394 -17.54 -7.38 -11.72
CA ILE A 394 -16.38 -7.61 -12.60
C ILE A 394 -15.92 -9.08 -12.51
N LEU A 395 -15.78 -9.61 -11.29
CA LEU A 395 -15.36 -10.99 -11.07
C LEU A 395 -16.37 -11.99 -11.63
N ALA A 396 -17.67 -11.76 -11.40
CA ALA A 396 -18.73 -12.60 -11.95
C ALA A 396 -18.70 -12.61 -13.48
N GLN A 397 -18.50 -11.45 -14.13
CA GLN A 397 -18.38 -11.39 -15.61
C GLN A 397 -17.17 -12.18 -16.12
N ILE A 398 -16.03 -12.11 -15.44
CA ILE A 398 -14.84 -12.90 -15.81
C ILE A 398 -15.13 -14.39 -15.69
N ILE A 399 -15.70 -14.84 -14.56
CA ILE A 399 -16.05 -16.25 -14.33
C ILE A 399 -17.04 -16.75 -15.38
N GLU A 400 -18.10 -15.99 -15.66
CA GLU A 400 -19.11 -16.36 -16.68
C GLU A 400 -18.51 -16.47 -18.10
N LYS A 401 -17.52 -15.63 -18.43
CA LYS A 401 -16.79 -15.78 -19.69
C LYS A 401 -15.93 -17.05 -19.69
N LEU A 402 -15.25 -17.36 -18.58
CA LEU A 402 -14.45 -18.59 -18.44
C LEU A 402 -15.30 -19.87 -18.51
N LYS A 403 -16.52 -19.87 -17.94
CA LYS A 403 -17.48 -20.99 -18.03
C LYS A 403 -17.83 -21.34 -19.47
N LYS A 404 -17.93 -20.34 -20.33
CA LYS A 404 -18.29 -20.51 -21.76
C LYS A 404 -17.14 -21.01 -22.62
N LEU A 405 -15.90 -20.99 -22.09
CA LEU A 405 -14.73 -21.44 -22.85
C LEU A 405 -14.61 -22.97 -22.83
N ASN A 406 -14.36 -23.53 -24.00
CA ASN A 406 -14.03 -24.96 -24.14
C ASN A 406 -12.51 -25.18 -23.99
N ARG A 407 -11.93 -24.68 -22.91
CA ARG A 407 -10.50 -24.86 -22.60
C ARG A 407 -10.30 -24.90 -21.07
N PRO A 408 -9.27 -25.63 -20.59
CA PRO A 408 -8.94 -25.64 -19.18
C PRO A 408 -8.56 -24.23 -18.71
N SER A 409 -9.33 -23.70 -17.78
CA SER A 409 -9.13 -22.34 -17.29
C SER A 409 -9.19 -22.29 -15.76
N ALA A 410 -8.35 -21.47 -15.17
CA ALA A 410 -8.40 -21.16 -13.73
C ALA A 410 -8.30 -19.65 -13.53
N MET A 411 -9.01 -19.15 -12.52
CA MET A 411 -8.92 -17.75 -12.08
C MET A 411 -8.51 -17.71 -10.62
N ILE A 412 -7.64 -16.78 -10.27
CA ILE A 412 -7.36 -16.32 -8.90
C ILE A 412 -7.74 -14.85 -8.82
N TYR A 413 -8.47 -14.48 -7.78
CA TYR A 413 -8.66 -13.10 -7.36
C TYR A 413 -8.08 -12.90 -5.96
N PHE A 414 -7.36 -11.82 -5.77
CA PHE A 414 -6.90 -11.33 -4.46
C PHE A 414 -6.77 -9.81 -4.51
N SER A 415 -6.93 -9.15 -3.35
CA SER A 415 -6.52 -7.74 -3.25
C SER A 415 -5.05 -7.64 -2.88
N ASP A 416 -4.39 -6.60 -3.38
CA ASP A 416 -2.99 -6.31 -3.06
C ASP A 416 -2.80 -5.92 -1.58
N HIS A 417 -3.77 -5.21 -0.99
CA HIS A 417 -3.92 -4.95 0.45
C HIS A 417 -5.39 -4.71 0.81
N GLY A 418 -5.67 -4.63 2.10
CA GLY A 418 -6.97 -4.25 2.64
C GLY A 418 -7.11 -2.74 2.87
N GLU A 419 -8.25 -2.34 3.44
CA GLU A 419 -8.61 -0.95 3.68
C GLU A 419 -9.46 -0.84 4.95
N ALA A 420 -9.07 -0.01 5.91
CA ALA A 420 -9.89 0.23 7.09
C ALA A 420 -11.03 1.20 6.78
N MET A 421 -12.24 0.88 7.22
CA MET A 421 -13.46 1.66 6.98
C MET A 421 -14.17 2.04 8.28
N TYR A 422 -13.42 2.48 9.30
CA TYR A 422 -13.95 2.85 10.63
C TYR A 422 -14.44 1.68 11.49
N GLU A 423 -14.03 0.44 11.28
CA GLU A 423 -14.42 -0.72 12.10
C GLU A 423 -13.97 -0.55 13.56
N ASP A 424 -12.87 0.15 13.79
CA ASP A 424 -12.38 0.57 15.12
C ASP A 424 -13.00 1.89 15.61
N GLY A 425 -13.92 2.48 14.82
CA GLY A 425 -14.62 3.74 15.11
C GLY A 425 -13.92 5.02 14.66
N HIS A 426 -12.67 4.96 14.18
CA HIS A 426 -11.90 6.17 13.83
C HIS A 426 -10.94 6.04 12.64
N THR A 427 -10.44 4.85 12.32
CA THR A 427 -9.46 4.66 11.24
C THR A 427 -10.13 4.48 9.88
N VAL A 428 -9.69 5.23 8.88
CA VAL A 428 -10.10 5.10 7.47
C VAL A 428 -8.88 5.13 6.58
N GLY A 429 -8.90 4.34 5.50
CA GLY A 429 -7.76 4.24 4.59
C GLY A 429 -6.75 3.18 5.04
N HIS A 430 -5.55 3.26 4.51
CA HIS A 430 -4.47 2.33 4.82
C HIS A 430 -3.16 3.06 5.14
N ALA A 431 -2.37 2.46 6.02
CA ALA A 431 -1.03 2.96 6.36
C ALA A 431 -0.19 1.82 6.96
N GLU A 432 1.02 1.63 6.45
CA GLU A 432 1.90 0.50 6.81
C GLU A 432 2.15 0.35 8.31
N MET A 433 2.25 1.47 9.03
CA MET A 433 2.52 1.48 10.47
C MET A 433 1.25 1.49 11.32
N ALA A 434 0.07 1.55 10.72
CA ALA A 434 -1.19 1.45 11.44
C ALA A 434 -1.45 -0.01 11.81
N LYS A 435 -1.70 -0.25 13.10
CA LYS A 435 -1.98 -1.59 13.61
C LYS A 435 -3.48 -1.90 13.47
N SER A 436 -3.97 -1.91 12.24
CA SER A 436 -5.34 -2.29 11.90
C SER A 436 -5.33 -3.53 11.03
N ARG A 437 -6.02 -4.59 11.45
CA ARG A 437 -6.14 -5.84 10.70
C ARG A 437 -6.80 -5.65 9.34
N PHE A 438 -7.73 -4.72 9.24
CA PHE A 438 -8.52 -4.43 8.04
C PHE A 438 -7.68 -3.92 6.85
N MET A 439 -6.48 -3.41 7.12
CA MET A 439 -5.54 -3.00 6.08
C MET A 439 -4.76 -4.18 5.47
N PHE A 440 -4.86 -5.38 6.06
CA PHE A 440 -4.10 -6.56 5.66
C PHE A 440 -4.98 -7.77 5.34
N GLU A 441 -6.17 -7.91 5.95
CA GLU A 441 -7.10 -8.99 5.67
C GLU A 441 -7.75 -8.79 4.30
N ILE A 442 -7.43 -9.66 3.36
CA ILE A 442 -7.85 -9.52 1.96
C ILE A 442 -8.73 -10.69 1.50
N PRO A 443 -9.65 -10.46 0.55
CA PRO A 443 -10.33 -11.56 -0.12
C PRO A 443 -9.34 -12.33 -0.99
N PHE A 444 -9.44 -13.66 -0.99
CA PHE A 444 -8.73 -14.56 -1.88
C PHE A 444 -9.67 -15.64 -2.38
N ILE A 445 -9.92 -15.64 -3.70
CA ILE A 445 -10.94 -16.48 -4.32
C ILE A 445 -10.33 -17.20 -5.54
N ALA A 446 -10.53 -18.50 -5.64
CA ALA A 446 -10.14 -19.27 -6.81
C ALA A 446 -11.36 -19.86 -7.51
N TYR A 447 -11.32 -19.90 -8.84
CA TYR A 447 -12.27 -20.58 -9.70
C TYR A 447 -11.53 -21.53 -10.64
N LEU A 448 -12.02 -22.76 -10.77
CA LEU A 448 -11.51 -23.75 -11.72
C LEU A 448 -12.63 -24.18 -12.68
N SER A 449 -12.42 -23.99 -13.97
CA SER A 449 -13.37 -24.44 -14.99
C SER A 449 -13.56 -25.96 -14.97
N PRO A 450 -14.70 -26.49 -15.47
CA PRO A 450 -14.91 -27.93 -15.58
C PRO A 450 -13.80 -28.65 -16.34
N GLY A 451 -13.25 -28.02 -17.38
CA GLY A 451 -12.12 -28.55 -18.13
C GLY A 451 -10.85 -28.67 -17.31
N TYR A 452 -10.58 -27.68 -16.46
CA TYR A 452 -9.43 -27.70 -15.54
C TYR A 452 -9.61 -28.76 -14.45
N ARG A 453 -10.77 -28.83 -13.80
CA ARG A 453 -11.09 -29.81 -12.75
C ARG A 453 -10.97 -31.26 -13.29
N LYS A 454 -11.40 -31.49 -14.53
CA LYS A 454 -11.27 -32.81 -15.19
C LYS A 454 -9.82 -33.22 -15.41
N GLN A 455 -8.92 -32.29 -15.69
CA GLN A 455 -7.50 -32.58 -15.93
C GLN A 455 -6.70 -32.77 -14.62
N ARG A 456 -7.10 -32.08 -13.55
CA ARG A 456 -6.43 -32.13 -12.24
C ARG A 456 -7.44 -32.40 -11.12
N PRO A 457 -8.11 -33.58 -11.14
CA PRO A 457 -9.20 -33.87 -10.21
C PRO A 457 -8.76 -33.89 -8.76
N ASP A 458 -7.58 -34.47 -8.46
CA ASP A 458 -7.04 -34.54 -7.09
C ASP A 458 -6.70 -33.16 -6.55
N PHE A 459 -6.11 -32.29 -7.38
CA PHE A 459 -5.85 -30.90 -7.02
C PHE A 459 -7.15 -30.15 -6.75
N ALA A 460 -8.15 -30.30 -7.62
CA ALA A 460 -9.43 -29.62 -7.46
C ALA A 460 -10.18 -30.10 -6.18
N ALA A 461 -10.07 -31.40 -5.85
CA ALA A 461 -10.67 -31.94 -4.62
C ALA A 461 -9.97 -31.41 -3.35
N ALA A 462 -8.65 -31.33 -3.37
CA ALA A 462 -7.86 -30.87 -2.21
C ALA A 462 -8.02 -29.35 -1.95
N LEU A 463 -8.34 -28.56 -2.97
CA LEU A 463 -8.34 -27.10 -2.86
C LEU A 463 -9.38 -26.57 -1.85
N SER A 464 -10.48 -27.29 -1.61
CA SER A 464 -11.47 -26.93 -0.58
C SER A 464 -10.89 -27.05 0.83
N GLU A 465 -10.03 -28.04 1.10
CA GLU A 465 -9.34 -28.17 2.37
C GLU A 465 -8.26 -27.07 2.52
N TYR A 466 -7.57 -26.75 1.43
CA TYR A 466 -6.52 -25.74 1.42
C TYR A 466 -7.06 -24.32 1.66
N ALA A 467 -8.32 -24.07 1.38
CA ALA A 467 -8.97 -22.79 1.59
C ALA A 467 -9.06 -22.36 3.08
N GLU A 468 -8.92 -23.30 4.02
CA GLU A 468 -8.92 -23.03 5.46
C GLU A 468 -7.51 -22.70 6.03
N ARG A 469 -6.46 -22.75 5.21
CA ARG A 469 -5.09 -22.53 5.64
C ARG A 469 -4.82 -21.06 5.96
N PRO A 470 -4.22 -20.74 7.15
CA PRO A 470 -3.73 -19.40 7.41
C PRO A 470 -2.52 -19.10 6.53
N TRP A 471 -2.55 -17.94 5.83
CA TRP A 471 -1.54 -17.67 4.82
C TRP A 471 -1.33 -16.18 4.57
N GLN A 472 -0.11 -15.83 4.10
CA GLN A 472 0.26 -14.50 3.65
C GLN A 472 0.67 -14.55 2.17
N THR A 473 0.22 -13.59 1.37
CA THR A 473 0.38 -13.63 -0.10
C THR A 473 1.81 -13.35 -0.59
N ASP A 474 2.77 -13.14 0.31
CA ASP A 474 4.19 -12.98 -0.05
C ASP A 474 4.82 -14.22 -0.73
N ASN A 475 4.12 -15.36 -0.72
CA ASN A 475 4.51 -16.60 -1.40
C ASN A 475 3.53 -17.01 -2.52
N LEU A 476 2.66 -16.11 -2.97
CA LEU A 476 1.67 -16.39 -4.02
C LEU A 476 2.30 -16.82 -5.34
N ASN A 477 3.52 -16.39 -5.62
CA ASN A 477 4.29 -16.81 -6.80
C ASN A 477 4.34 -18.35 -6.96
N TYR A 478 4.62 -19.11 -5.88
CA TYR A 478 4.65 -20.56 -5.91
C TYR A 478 3.28 -21.16 -6.25
N SER A 479 2.22 -20.62 -5.66
CA SER A 479 0.85 -21.09 -5.90
C SER A 479 0.38 -20.79 -7.32
N LEU A 480 0.78 -19.66 -7.91
CA LEU A 480 0.53 -19.35 -9.32
C LEU A 480 1.25 -20.34 -10.24
N PHE A 481 2.48 -20.75 -9.90
CA PHE A 481 3.21 -21.76 -10.67
C PHE A 481 2.56 -23.14 -10.56
N THR A 482 2.16 -23.57 -9.36
CA THR A 482 1.42 -24.84 -9.19
C THR A 482 0.10 -24.83 -9.96
N LEU A 483 -0.65 -23.73 -9.92
CA LEU A 483 -1.87 -23.59 -10.72
C LEU A 483 -1.58 -23.73 -12.23
N ALA A 484 -0.44 -23.23 -12.68
CA ALA A 484 -0.03 -23.32 -14.08
C ALA A 484 0.68 -24.63 -14.45
N GLY A 485 0.90 -25.54 -13.50
CA GLY A 485 1.65 -26.77 -13.74
C GLY A 485 3.14 -26.55 -13.96
N ILE A 486 3.70 -25.48 -13.42
CA ILE A 486 5.11 -25.09 -13.55
C ILE A 486 5.86 -25.54 -12.32
N THR A 487 7.02 -26.19 -12.52
CA THR A 487 7.99 -26.50 -11.47
C THR A 487 9.43 -26.31 -11.97
N PHE A 488 10.39 -26.17 -11.05
CA PHE A 488 11.81 -25.95 -11.35
C PHE A 488 12.68 -26.36 -10.15
N GLU A 489 13.98 -26.51 -10.36
CA GLU A 489 14.91 -26.79 -9.27
C GLU A 489 14.91 -25.66 -8.22
N GLY A 490 14.68 -25.99 -6.93
CA GLY A 490 14.54 -25.03 -5.85
C GLY A 490 13.14 -24.45 -5.71
N PHE A 491 12.12 -25.07 -6.32
CA PHE A 491 10.72 -24.78 -6.01
C PHE A 491 10.42 -25.18 -4.57
N LEU A 492 9.85 -24.27 -3.78
CA LEU A 492 9.57 -24.48 -2.37
C LEU A 492 8.10 -24.88 -2.18
N SER A 493 7.80 -26.19 -2.25
CA SER A 493 6.44 -26.71 -2.09
C SER A 493 5.84 -26.42 -0.70
N GLU A 494 6.68 -26.28 0.32
CA GLU A 494 6.26 -25.91 1.67
C GLU A 494 5.81 -24.45 1.81
N ARG A 495 6.07 -23.62 0.79
CA ARG A 495 5.59 -22.21 0.71
C ARG A 495 4.34 -22.04 -0.14
N ASP A 496 3.98 -23.06 -0.88
CA ASP A 496 2.84 -23.05 -1.79
C ASP A 496 1.55 -23.45 -1.06
N VAL A 497 0.60 -22.51 -0.90
CA VAL A 497 -0.68 -22.79 -0.23
C VAL A 497 -1.50 -23.89 -0.95
N PHE A 498 -1.22 -24.12 -2.23
CA PHE A 498 -1.88 -25.17 -3.04
C PHE A 498 -1.14 -26.52 -3.00
N SER A 499 -0.04 -26.63 -2.28
CA SER A 499 0.71 -27.86 -2.12
C SER A 499 0.21 -28.69 -0.92
N PRO A 500 0.22 -30.04 -1.01
CA PRO A 500 0.05 -30.88 0.17
C PRO A 500 1.17 -30.71 1.19
N ASP A 501 2.35 -30.26 0.75
CA ASP A 501 3.54 -30.06 1.60
C ASP A 501 3.54 -28.71 2.31
N PHE A 502 2.51 -27.87 2.13
CA PHE A 502 2.45 -26.53 2.70
C PHE A 502 2.68 -26.51 4.21
N VAL A 503 3.56 -25.63 4.65
CA VAL A 503 3.84 -25.39 6.07
C VAL A 503 3.53 -23.93 6.40
N PRO A 504 2.54 -23.66 7.26
CA PRO A 504 2.25 -22.29 7.70
C PRO A 504 3.50 -21.61 8.27
N THR A 505 3.74 -20.39 7.85
CA THR A 505 4.84 -19.56 8.33
C THR A 505 4.30 -18.41 9.15
N LYS A 506 5.17 -17.77 9.95
CA LYS A 506 4.81 -16.53 10.62
C LYS A 506 4.41 -15.48 9.61
N ARG A 507 3.25 -14.87 9.83
CA ARG A 507 2.71 -13.78 9.02
C ARG A 507 3.20 -12.46 9.58
N ILE A 508 4.22 -11.88 8.94
CA ILE A 508 4.94 -10.71 9.46
C ILE A 508 4.46 -9.43 8.75
N LEU A 509 4.01 -8.46 9.55
CA LEU A 509 3.64 -7.11 9.11
C LEU A 509 4.73 -6.13 9.59
N ALA A 510 5.50 -5.57 8.67
CA ALA A 510 6.67 -4.74 8.98
C ALA A 510 7.66 -5.45 9.95
N GLN A 511 7.44 -5.39 11.26
CA GLN A 511 8.25 -6.04 12.29
C GLN A 511 7.42 -6.83 13.31
N ASP A 512 6.10 -6.80 13.19
CA ASP A 512 5.18 -7.41 14.14
C ASP A 512 4.60 -8.72 13.56
N ASP A 513 4.36 -9.69 14.42
CA ASP A 513 3.69 -10.95 14.08
C ASP A 513 2.18 -10.71 14.08
N TYR A 514 1.53 -10.89 12.91
CA TYR A 514 0.09 -10.67 12.72
C TYR A 514 -0.75 -11.53 13.67
N ASP A 515 -0.42 -12.80 13.83
CA ASP A 515 -1.18 -13.73 14.67
C ASP A 515 -1.06 -13.40 16.16
N THR A 516 0.04 -12.75 16.56
CA THR A 516 0.21 -12.23 17.92
C THR A 516 -0.58 -10.92 18.14
N LEU A 517 -0.66 -10.07 17.12
CA LEU A 517 -1.43 -8.81 17.20
C LEU A 517 -2.95 -9.07 17.19
N PHE A 518 -3.40 -10.06 16.42
CA PHE A 518 -4.82 -10.33 16.14
C PHE A 518 -5.14 -11.82 16.33
N PRO A 519 -5.08 -12.35 17.57
CA PRO A 519 -5.20 -13.78 17.84
C PRO A 519 -6.60 -14.34 17.57
N GLU A 520 -7.63 -13.50 17.54
CA GLU A 520 -9.01 -13.91 17.30
C GLU A 520 -9.50 -13.39 15.94
N PRO A 521 -10.27 -14.18 15.18
CA PRO A 521 -10.94 -13.72 13.97
C PRO A 521 -11.85 -12.51 14.26
N PHE A 522 -11.95 -11.62 13.29
CA PHE A 522 -12.94 -10.54 13.36
C PHE A 522 -14.34 -11.07 13.01
N ALA A 523 -15.36 -10.61 13.74
CA ALA A 523 -16.76 -10.84 13.41
C ALA A 523 -17.58 -9.58 13.75
N PHE A 524 -18.45 -9.17 12.85
CA PHE A 524 -19.45 -8.13 13.16
C PHE A 524 -20.38 -8.63 14.26
N GLN A 525 -20.59 -7.81 15.29
CA GLN A 525 -21.47 -8.11 16.42
C GLN A 525 -22.93 -7.77 16.11
#